data_78e11c1dfcd4c305003d97962da6fcd4
#
_entry.id   78e11c1dfcd4c305003d97962da6fcd4
#
_cell.length_a   1.000
_cell.length_b   1.000
_cell.length_c   1.000
_cell.angle_alpha   90.00
_cell.angle_beta   90.00
_cell.angle_gamma   90.00
#
_symmetry.space_group_name_H-M   'P 1'
#
loop_
_entity.id
_entity.type
_entity.pdbx_description
1 polymer ?
#
loop_
_entity_poly.entity_id
_entity_poly.type
_entity_poly.pdbx_seq_one_letter_code
_entity_poly.pdbx_strand_id
1 'polypeptide(L)'
;MFRLRFPTGFVCPKCGCVEYYSIQGRNTCQCRACRHQTSVSTGTVMHRTHLPLTIWFWVIYLCATDKRGISAVQLSRTLGICYDSAWHLLNRIRTAMGQRDEKYLLSGIVELDDGYVGGPSHNGKRGRGTDKAKIVVAVSKTENGMPLFARMKVVENVQGKTLQEIIDQYFAPQTKVECDGYQSYMNLEGVELKAKRYETNDLHWLHKAISNLKAFLLGTYHGRCTNLQAYLDEYCFCFNRRMTGNQIFLRLTRAVATSCGMLS
;
A
#
# COMPACT_ATOMS: atom_id res chain seq x y z
N MET A 1 14.27 5.57 -15.18
CA MET A 1 14.55 4.47 -14.22
C MET A 1 15.93 4.56 -13.56
N PHE A 2 17.06 4.66 -14.31
CA PHE A 2 18.41 4.69 -13.71
C PHE A 2 18.55 5.75 -12.61
N ARG A 3 18.23 7.01 -12.89
CA ARG A 3 18.30 8.11 -11.90
C ARG A 3 17.38 7.93 -10.69
N LEU A 4 16.27 7.23 -10.83
CA LEU A 4 15.37 6.91 -9.70
C LEU A 4 15.91 5.79 -8.82
N ARG A 5 16.59 4.81 -9.45
CA ARG A 5 17.21 3.68 -8.76
C ARG A 5 18.53 4.07 -8.06
N PHE A 6 19.30 4.91 -8.71
CA PHE A 6 20.63 5.36 -8.28
C PHE A 6 20.67 6.89 -8.20
N PRO A 7 20.00 7.52 -7.23
CA PRO A 7 19.90 8.98 -7.16
C PRO A 7 21.24 9.69 -6.94
N THR A 8 22.17 9.03 -6.24
CA THR A 8 23.54 9.49 -5.97
C THR A 8 24.59 8.90 -6.91
N GLY A 9 24.15 8.21 -7.98
CA GLY A 9 25.02 7.47 -8.88
C GLY A 9 25.04 5.96 -8.58
N PHE A 10 25.62 5.20 -9.51
CA PHE A 10 25.73 3.74 -9.36
C PHE A 10 26.66 3.39 -8.19
N VAL A 11 26.22 2.44 -7.38
CA VAL A 11 27.04 1.76 -6.36
C VAL A 11 26.90 0.26 -6.58
N CYS A 12 28.01 -0.43 -6.75
CA CYS A 12 28.01 -1.87 -6.98
C CYS A 12 27.51 -2.61 -5.72
N PRO A 13 26.45 -3.41 -5.82
CA PRO A 13 25.90 -4.14 -4.65
C PRO A 13 26.84 -5.23 -4.13
N LYS A 14 27.87 -5.63 -4.90
CA LYS A 14 28.83 -6.66 -4.52
C LYS A 14 30.09 -6.12 -3.82
N CYS A 15 30.64 -4.98 -4.30
CA CYS A 15 31.93 -4.48 -3.83
C CYS A 15 31.95 -2.99 -3.47
N GLY A 16 30.82 -2.28 -3.58
CA GLY A 16 30.74 -0.85 -3.25
C GLY A 16 31.37 0.12 -4.27
N CYS A 17 32.04 -0.39 -5.31
CA CYS A 17 32.66 0.46 -6.33
C CYS A 17 31.61 1.31 -7.06
N VAL A 18 31.92 2.58 -7.32
CA VAL A 18 31.03 3.54 -7.99
C VAL A 18 31.24 3.62 -9.51
N GLU A 19 32.38 3.09 -10.00
CA GLU A 19 32.68 3.10 -11.42
C GLU A 19 32.03 1.92 -12.15
N TYR A 20 31.46 2.22 -13.32
CA TYR A 20 30.77 1.21 -14.11
C TYR A 20 30.84 1.47 -15.61
N TYR A 21 30.61 0.43 -16.40
CA TYR A 21 30.31 0.49 -17.82
C TYR A 21 28.80 0.26 -18.03
N SER A 22 28.17 1.07 -18.89
CA SER A 22 26.80 0.81 -19.33
C SER A 22 26.84 -0.20 -20.48
N ILE A 23 26.12 -1.31 -20.33
CA ILE A 23 25.97 -2.30 -21.39
C ILE A 23 24.80 -1.86 -22.27
N GLN A 24 25.12 -1.44 -23.50
CA GLN A 24 24.10 -1.00 -24.46
C GLN A 24 23.10 -2.13 -24.77
N GLY A 25 21.83 -1.75 -24.91
CA GLY A 25 20.74 -2.69 -25.24
C GLY A 25 20.21 -3.52 -24.07
N ARG A 26 20.83 -3.51 -22.87
CA ARG A 26 20.41 -4.38 -21.75
C ARG A 26 19.98 -3.64 -20.46
N ASN A 27 19.96 -2.32 -20.44
CA ASN A 27 19.68 -1.53 -19.20
C ASN A 27 20.48 -2.03 -17.98
N THR A 28 21.74 -2.48 -18.20
CA THR A 28 22.59 -3.14 -17.21
C THR A 28 23.88 -2.35 -17.05
N CYS A 29 24.33 -2.20 -15.80
CA CYS A 29 25.63 -1.63 -15.45
C CYS A 29 26.58 -2.75 -15.06
N GLN A 30 27.82 -2.73 -15.56
CA GLN A 30 28.89 -3.63 -15.16
C GLN A 30 29.91 -2.89 -14.31
N CYS A 31 30.12 -3.32 -13.10
CA CYS A 31 31.12 -2.76 -12.20
C CYS A 31 32.52 -2.88 -12.78
N ARG A 32 33.30 -1.81 -12.73
CA ARG A 32 34.71 -1.82 -13.21
C ARG A 32 35.62 -2.71 -12.36
N ALA A 33 35.42 -2.71 -11.04
CA ALA A 33 36.29 -3.45 -10.13
C ALA A 33 36.01 -4.97 -10.13
N CYS A 34 34.77 -5.40 -9.87
CA CYS A 34 34.44 -6.81 -9.71
C CYS A 34 33.66 -7.43 -10.87
N ARG A 35 33.43 -6.70 -11.95
CA ARG A 35 32.67 -7.12 -13.15
C ARG A 35 31.24 -7.60 -12.88
N HIS A 36 30.72 -7.39 -11.68
CA HIS A 36 29.34 -7.71 -11.34
C HIS A 36 28.38 -6.88 -12.22
N GLN A 37 27.40 -7.56 -12.82
CA GLN A 37 26.38 -6.93 -13.65
C GLN A 37 25.10 -6.70 -12.84
N THR A 38 24.60 -5.46 -12.88
CA THR A 38 23.39 -5.06 -12.17
C THR A 38 22.45 -4.33 -13.13
N SER A 39 21.25 -4.84 -13.31
CA SER A 39 20.22 -4.11 -14.08
C SER A 39 19.46 -3.12 -13.19
N VAL A 40 18.77 -2.16 -13.81
CA VAL A 40 17.94 -1.18 -13.09
C VAL A 40 16.78 -1.84 -12.33
N SER A 41 16.37 -3.05 -12.70
CA SER A 41 15.31 -3.81 -12.07
C SER A 41 15.81 -4.77 -10.97
N THR A 42 17.13 -5.04 -10.90
CA THR A 42 17.70 -6.00 -9.94
C THR A 42 17.39 -5.57 -8.49
N GLY A 43 16.83 -6.50 -7.70
CA GLY A 43 16.47 -6.26 -6.29
C GLY A 43 15.24 -5.38 -6.07
N THR A 44 14.55 -4.97 -7.12
CA THR A 44 13.29 -4.22 -7.03
C THR A 44 12.09 -5.14 -7.27
N VAL A 45 10.88 -4.63 -7.11
CA VAL A 45 9.64 -5.36 -7.48
C VAL A 45 9.58 -5.73 -8.97
N MET A 46 10.45 -5.14 -9.80
CA MET A 46 10.62 -5.49 -11.22
C MET A 46 11.67 -6.60 -11.45
N HIS A 47 12.26 -7.15 -10.39
CA HIS A 47 13.29 -8.18 -10.53
C HIS A 47 12.79 -9.37 -11.34
N ARG A 48 13.64 -9.88 -12.25
CA ARG A 48 13.32 -11.00 -13.17
C ARG A 48 12.04 -10.77 -14.02
N THR A 49 11.70 -9.52 -14.33
CA THR A 49 10.59 -9.27 -15.25
C THR A 49 10.99 -9.61 -16.67
N HIS A 50 10.10 -10.30 -17.39
CA HIS A 50 10.20 -10.53 -18.84
C HIS A 50 9.48 -9.44 -19.64
N LEU A 51 8.69 -8.59 -18.97
CA LEU A 51 7.96 -7.51 -19.61
C LEU A 51 8.88 -6.30 -19.85
N PRO A 52 8.77 -5.63 -21.01
CA PRO A 52 9.47 -4.39 -21.27
C PRO A 52 9.13 -3.31 -20.23
N LEU A 53 10.10 -2.44 -19.91
CA LEU A 53 9.86 -1.33 -18.97
C LEU A 53 8.76 -0.39 -19.44
N THR A 54 8.51 -0.28 -20.74
CA THR A 54 7.39 0.49 -21.31
C THR A 54 6.04 -0.01 -20.80
N ILE A 55 5.84 -1.34 -20.71
CA ILE A 55 4.62 -1.93 -20.13
C ILE A 55 4.50 -1.55 -18.66
N TRP A 56 5.59 -1.60 -17.87
CA TRP A 56 5.60 -1.16 -16.49
C TRP A 56 5.16 0.30 -16.34
N PHE A 57 5.68 1.21 -17.18
CA PHE A 57 5.30 2.62 -17.14
C PHE A 57 3.83 2.83 -17.50
N TRP A 58 3.29 2.10 -18.47
CA TRP A 58 1.87 2.16 -18.78
C TRP A 58 1.00 1.71 -17.62
N VAL A 59 1.36 0.61 -16.95
CA VAL A 59 0.58 0.14 -15.79
C VAL A 59 0.68 1.11 -14.62
N ILE A 60 1.88 1.63 -14.33
CA ILE A 60 2.07 2.67 -13.32
C ILE A 60 1.19 3.90 -13.62
N TYR A 61 1.15 4.31 -14.89
CA TYR A 61 0.32 5.44 -15.32
C TYR A 61 -1.17 5.15 -15.10
N LEU A 62 -1.65 4.02 -15.54
CA LEU A 62 -3.06 3.62 -15.36
C LEU A 62 -3.45 3.53 -13.88
N CYS A 63 -2.60 2.90 -13.04
CA CYS A 63 -2.84 2.84 -11.58
C CYS A 63 -2.79 4.22 -10.92
N ALA A 64 -2.01 5.16 -11.44
CA ALA A 64 -1.88 6.50 -10.87
C ALA A 64 -3.03 7.44 -11.27
N THR A 65 -3.66 7.22 -12.43
CA THR A 65 -4.66 8.11 -13.01
C THR A 65 -6.09 7.67 -12.75
N ASP A 66 -6.35 6.38 -12.55
CA ASP A 66 -7.69 5.86 -12.28
C ASP A 66 -7.90 5.54 -10.79
N LYS A 67 -8.69 6.38 -10.13
CA LYS A 67 -9.03 6.22 -8.70
C LYS A 67 -9.91 4.99 -8.41
N ARG A 68 -10.53 4.42 -9.43
CA ARG A 68 -11.36 3.21 -9.30
C ARG A 68 -10.54 1.94 -9.24
N GLY A 69 -9.22 2.04 -9.51
CA GLY A 69 -8.35 0.90 -9.71
C GLY A 69 -8.54 0.27 -11.10
N ILE A 70 -7.70 -0.71 -11.42
CA ILE A 70 -7.76 -1.43 -12.70
C ILE A 70 -7.72 -2.95 -12.45
N SER A 71 -8.62 -3.69 -13.08
CA SER A 71 -8.61 -5.15 -13.00
C SER A 71 -7.55 -5.76 -13.93
N ALA A 72 -7.06 -6.95 -13.59
CA ALA A 72 -6.09 -7.67 -14.43
C ALA A 72 -6.67 -8.00 -15.81
N VAL A 73 -8.00 -8.26 -15.90
CA VAL A 73 -8.68 -8.49 -17.18
C VAL A 73 -8.65 -7.24 -18.05
N GLN A 74 -9.00 -6.08 -17.48
CA GLN A 74 -8.97 -4.81 -18.21
C GLN A 74 -7.54 -4.48 -18.66
N LEU A 75 -6.56 -4.65 -17.75
CA LEU A 75 -5.15 -4.40 -18.06
C LEU A 75 -4.62 -5.29 -19.18
N SER A 76 -4.92 -6.59 -19.12
CA SER A 76 -4.59 -7.58 -20.15
C SER A 76 -5.09 -7.15 -21.53
N ARG A 77 -6.37 -6.76 -21.62
CA ARG A 77 -6.98 -6.28 -22.87
C ARG A 77 -6.38 -4.97 -23.37
N THR A 78 -6.14 -4.02 -22.46
CA THR A 78 -5.62 -2.69 -22.82
C THR A 78 -4.19 -2.74 -23.34
N LEU A 79 -3.34 -3.61 -22.78
CA LEU A 79 -1.90 -3.67 -23.11
C LEU A 79 -1.52 -4.87 -23.99
N GLY A 80 -2.47 -5.74 -24.35
CA GLY A 80 -2.20 -6.92 -25.18
C GLY A 80 -1.27 -7.94 -24.50
N ILE A 81 -1.30 -8.05 -23.17
CA ILE A 81 -0.51 -9.02 -22.40
C ILE A 81 -1.41 -10.11 -21.83
N CYS A 82 -0.86 -11.31 -21.53
CA CYS A 82 -1.67 -12.38 -20.95
C CYS A 82 -2.16 -11.99 -19.52
N TYR A 83 -3.28 -12.58 -19.13
CA TYR A 83 -3.93 -12.31 -17.84
C TYR A 83 -2.98 -12.50 -16.65
N ASP A 84 -2.23 -13.61 -16.62
CA ASP A 84 -1.30 -13.92 -15.53
C ASP A 84 -0.21 -12.87 -15.38
N SER A 85 0.35 -12.41 -16.51
CA SER A 85 1.32 -11.32 -16.53
C SER A 85 0.73 -10.02 -15.99
N ALA A 86 -0.49 -9.68 -16.38
CA ALA A 86 -1.20 -8.50 -15.89
C ALA A 86 -1.48 -8.61 -14.39
N TRP A 87 -1.91 -9.76 -13.90
CA TRP A 87 -2.19 -10.03 -12.48
C TRP A 87 -0.92 -9.94 -11.63
N HIS A 88 0.17 -10.59 -12.04
CA HIS A 88 1.46 -10.53 -11.35
C HIS A 88 2.02 -9.10 -11.32
N LEU A 89 1.89 -8.38 -12.42
CA LEU A 89 2.36 -7.00 -12.52
C LEU A 89 1.62 -6.07 -11.55
N LEU A 90 0.29 -6.17 -11.49
CA LEU A 90 -0.52 -5.41 -10.53
C LEU A 90 -0.16 -5.75 -9.08
N ASN A 91 0.02 -7.03 -8.75
CA ASN A 91 0.42 -7.43 -7.40
C ASN A 91 1.78 -6.86 -6.99
N ARG A 92 2.77 -6.88 -7.89
CA ARG A 92 4.09 -6.27 -7.64
C ARG A 92 4.00 -4.75 -7.43
N ILE A 93 3.15 -4.06 -8.19
CA ILE A 93 2.93 -2.61 -8.02
C ILE A 93 2.25 -2.34 -6.68
N ARG A 94 1.23 -3.12 -6.28
CA ARG A 94 0.58 -3.03 -4.97
C ARG A 94 1.55 -3.27 -3.82
N THR A 95 2.44 -4.25 -3.96
CA THR A 95 3.53 -4.47 -2.99
C THR A 95 4.42 -3.22 -2.85
N ALA A 96 4.77 -2.58 -3.97
CA ALA A 96 5.56 -1.34 -3.91
C ALA A 96 4.79 -0.18 -3.25
N MET A 97 3.47 -0.11 -3.45
CA MET A 97 2.62 0.88 -2.79
C MET A 97 2.61 0.68 -1.28
N GLY A 98 2.41 -0.56 -0.80
CA GLY A 98 2.42 -0.91 0.62
C GLY A 98 3.76 -0.62 1.26
N GLN A 99 4.86 -1.15 0.71
CA GLN A 99 6.23 -0.92 1.21
C GLN A 99 6.61 0.57 1.24
N ARG A 100 6.07 1.37 0.32
CA ARG A 100 6.29 2.82 0.34
C ARG A 100 5.59 3.47 1.50
N ASP A 101 4.35 3.09 1.77
CA ASP A 101 3.54 3.70 2.83
C ASP A 101 3.95 3.18 4.23
N GLU A 102 4.50 1.98 4.35
CA GLU A 102 5.05 1.46 5.62
C GLU A 102 6.15 2.33 6.23
N LYS A 103 6.80 3.17 5.43
CA LYS A 103 7.85 4.10 5.89
C LYS A 103 7.30 5.32 6.65
N TYR A 104 5.99 5.54 6.65
CA TYR A 104 5.37 6.68 7.32
C TYR A 104 4.65 6.23 8.59
N LEU A 105 4.92 6.90 9.69
CA LEU A 105 4.16 6.75 10.92
C LEU A 105 2.96 7.70 10.90
N LEU A 106 1.84 7.24 11.43
CA LEU A 106 0.68 8.08 11.70
C LEU A 106 0.95 8.93 12.93
N SER A 107 0.62 10.21 12.87
CA SER A 107 0.86 11.17 13.95
C SER A 107 -0.29 12.17 14.06
N GLY A 108 -0.28 12.96 15.12
CA GLY A 108 -1.32 13.95 15.41
C GLY A 108 -2.59 13.29 15.94
N ILE A 109 -3.75 13.58 15.37
CA ILE A 109 -5.03 12.99 15.75
C ILE A 109 -5.35 11.86 14.77
N VAL A 110 -5.59 10.66 15.25
CA VAL A 110 -5.87 9.48 14.43
C VAL A 110 -7.18 8.84 14.87
N GLU A 111 -8.12 8.69 13.93
CA GLU A 111 -9.31 7.85 14.12
C GLU A 111 -8.92 6.39 13.92
N LEU A 112 -9.27 5.50 14.85
CA LEU A 112 -8.96 4.07 14.84
C LEU A 112 -10.21 3.24 15.10
N ASP A 113 -10.51 2.28 14.21
CA ASP A 113 -11.62 1.34 14.38
C ASP A 113 -11.39 0.07 13.56
N ASP A 114 -12.19 -0.97 13.81
CA ASP A 114 -12.22 -2.18 13.02
C ASP A 114 -13.32 -2.17 11.95
N GLY A 115 -13.10 -2.92 10.89
CA GLY A 115 -14.07 -3.08 9.81
C GLY A 115 -14.10 -4.49 9.25
N TYR A 116 -15.19 -4.79 8.54
CA TYR A 116 -15.40 -6.10 7.93
C TYR A 116 -15.56 -5.95 6.43
N VAL A 117 -14.73 -6.67 5.67
CA VAL A 117 -14.65 -6.61 4.21
C VAL A 117 -14.83 -8.00 3.61
N GLY A 118 -15.60 -8.09 2.56
CA GLY A 118 -15.86 -9.33 1.84
C GLY A 118 -17.26 -9.35 1.22
N GLY A 119 -17.51 -10.34 0.36
CA GLY A 119 -18.79 -10.56 -0.28
C GLY A 119 -19.93 -10.86 0.73
N PRO A 120 -21.18 -11.02 0.25
CA PRO A 120 -22.30 -11.45 1.08
C PRO A 120 -21.97 -12.78 1.77
N SER A 121 -22.19 -12.86 3.09
CA SER A 121 -22.16 -14.12 3.84
C SER A 121 -23.58 -14.66 3.90
N HIS A 122 -23.80 -15.86 3.41
CA HIS A 122 -25.14 -16.48 3.39
C HIS A 122 -25.53 -17.07 4.75
N ASN A 123 -24.55 -17.39 5.62
CA ASN A 123 -24.78 -18.05 6.92
C ASN A 123 -24.09 -17.35 8.10
N GLY A 124 -23.52 -16.17 7.91
CA GLY A 124 -22.72 -15.47 8.91
C GLY A 124 -23.53 -14.54 9.80
N LYS A 125 -23.18 -14.48 11.06
CA LYS A 125 -23.64 -13.46 12.00
C LYS A 125 -23.11 -12.09 11.57
N ARG A 126 -23.84 -11.01 11.85
CA ARG A 126 -23.38 -9.64 11.63
C ARG A 126 -22.34 -9.25 12.70
N GLY A 127 -21.41 -8.37 12.33
CA GLY A 127 -20.39 -7.83 13.24
C GLY A 127 -19.22 -8.80 13.48
N ARG A 128 -18.69 -8.83 14.69
CA ARG A 128 -17.46 -9.58 15.07
C ARG A 128 -17.53 -11.09 14.92
N GLY A 129 -18.71 -11.67 14.75
CA GLY A 129 -18.94 -13.10 14.47
C GLY A 129 -19.05 -13.45 12.99
N THR A 130 -18.74 -12.56 12.06
CA THR A 130 -18.82 -12.79 10.62
C THR A 130 -17.58 -13.50 10.09
N ASP A 131 -17.76 -14.31 9.02
CA ASP A 131 -16.67 -14.96 8.25
C ASP A 131 -15.92 -13.98 7.32
N LYS A 132 -16.31 -12.69 7.32
CA LYS A 132 -15.65 -11.66 6.51
C LYS A 132 -14.24 -11.36 7.03
N ALA A 133 -13.36 -10.99 6.14
CA ALA A 133 -12.04 -10.53 6.51
C ALA A 133 -12.15 -9.31 7.46
N LYS A 134 -11.41 -9.37 8.55
CA LYS A 134 -11.31 -8.31 9.54
C LYS A 134 -10.18 -7.37 9.15
N ILE A 135 -10.43 -6.09 9.22
CA ILE A 135 -9.42 -5.06 8.97
C ILE A 135 -9.40 -4.07 10.12
N VAL A 136 -8.23 -3.58 10.46
CA VAL A 136 -8.06 -2.41 11.32
C VAL A 136 -7.81 -1.22 10.40
N VAL A 137 -8.51 -0.13 10.64
CA VAL A 137 -8.47 1.10 9.85
C VAL A 137 -8.04 2.24 10.74
N ALA A 138 -7.04 2.99 10.31
CA ALA A 138 -6.58 4.21 10.96
C ALA A 138 -6.56 5.36 9.96
N VAL A 139 -7.11 6.51 10.35
CA VAL A 139 -7.12 7.73 9.52
C VAL A 139 -6.61 8.90 10.34
N SER A 140 -5.45 9.46 9.97
CA SER A 140 -4.94 10.67 10.62
C SER A 140 -5.64 11.92 10.10
N LYS A 141 -5.73 12.93 10.96
CA LYS A 141 -6.39 14.22 10.67
C LYS A 141 -5.45 15.38 10.98
N THR A 142 -5.69 16.50 10.29
CA THR A 142 -5.14 17.81 10.69
C THR A 142 -5.85 18.30 11.94
N GLU A 143 -5.30 19.34 12.57
CA GLU A 143 -5.96 20.06 13.67
C GLU A 143 -7.34 20.60 13.27
N ASN A 144 -7.51 20.99 12.01
CA ASN A 144 -8.78 21.44 11.44
C ASN A 144 -9.73 20.27 11.09
N GLY A 145 -9.41 19.05 11.48
CA GLY A 145 -10.25 17.87 11.28
C GLY A 145 -10.26 17.30 9.86
N MET A 146 -9.39 17.76 8.94
CA MET A 146 -9.31 17.22 7.58
C MET A 146 -8.47 15.94 7.54
N PRO A 147 -8.88 14.89 6.78
CA PRO A 147 -8.13 13.64 6.72
C PRO A 147 -6.81 13.83 5.98
N LEU A 148 -5.74 13.23 6.50
CA LEU A 148 -4.40 13.26 5.92
C LEU A 148 -4.02 11.91 5.31
N PHE A 149 -3.71 10.94 6.16
CA PHE A 149 -3.25 9.62 5.78
C PHE A 149 -4.20 8.54 6.30
N ALA A 150 -4.43 7.53 5.48
CA ALA A 150 -5.12 6.31 5.88
C ALA A 150 -4.15 5.13 5.88
N ARG A 151 -4.34 4.23 6.82
CA ARG A 151 -3.69 2.92 6.88
C ARG A 151 -4.72 1.86 7.19
N MET A 152 -4.63 0.76 6.49
CA MET A 152 -5.56 -0.36 6.66
C MET A 152 -4.77 -1.66 6.71
N LYS A 153 -5.05 -2.52 7.68
CA LYS A 153 -4.36 -3.79 7.87
C LYS A 153 -5.36 -4.93 8.03
N VAL A 154 -5.15 -6.00 7.28
CA VAL A 154 -5.88 -7.25 7.49
C VAL A 154 -5.38 -7.89 8.78
N VAL A 155 -6.30 -8.30 9.64
CA VAL A 155 -6.00 -8.93 10.93
C VAL A 155 -6.81 -10.22 11.11
N GLU A 156 -6.27 -11.16 11.87
CA GLU A 156 -6.99 -12.38 12.22
C GLU A 156 -8.06 -12.11 13.28
N ASN A 157 -7.77 -11.21 14.20
CA ASN A 157 -8.66 -10.84 15.29
C ASN A 157 -8.45 -9.37 15.70
N VAL A 158 -9.37 -8.82 16.49
CA VAL A 158 -9.33 -7.45 17.02
C VAL A 158 -9.11 -7.52 18.54
N GLN A 159 -8.07 -8.26 18.96
CA GLN A 159 -7.65 -8.33 20.35
C GLN A 159 -6.64 -7.25 20.69
N GLY A 160 -6.53 -6.88 21.97
CA GLY A 160 -5.63 -5.85 22.45
C GLY A 160 -4.18 -6.06 21.99
N LYS A 161 -3.68 -7.30 22.00
CA LYS A 161 -2.32 -7.63 21.52
C LYS A 161 -2.12 -7.28 20.04
N THR A 162 -3.07 -7.68 19.18
CA THR A 162 -2.99 -7.38 17.72
C THR A 162 -3.07 -5.88 17.46
N LEU A 163 -3.91 -5.17 18.22
CA LEU A 163 -4.01 -3.71 18.13
C LEU A 163 -2.74 -3.03 18.62
N GLN A 164 -2.12 -3.52 19.70
CA GLN A 164 -0.85 -3.00 20.20
C GLN A 164 0.27 -3.16 19.17
N GLU A 165 0.39 -4.32 18.52
CA GLU A 165 1.37 -4.53 17.44
C GLU A 165 1.19 -3.52 16.29
N ILE A 166 -0.05 -3.14 15.97
CA ILE A 166 -0.35 -2.12 14.96
C ILE A 166 0.06 -0.72 15.45
N ILE A 167 -0.21 -0.39 16.71
CA ILE A 167 0.20 0.89 17.31
C ILE A 167 1.73 1.00 17.28
N ASP A 168 2.44 -0.01 17.79
CA ASP A 168 3.90 -0.01 17.87
C ASP A 168 4.57 0.11 16.50
N GLN A 169 3.97 -0.50 15.49
CA GLN A 169 4.52 -0.52 14.13
C GLN A 169 4.22 0.74 13.33
N TYR A 170 3.06 1.36 13.53
CA TYR A 170 2.55 2.35 12.57
C TYR A 170 2.25 3.72 13.17
N PHE A 171 2.35 3.90 14.49
CA PHE A 171 2.03 5.17 15.12
C PHE A 171 3.28 5.83 15.71
N ALA A 172 3.35 7.15 15.58
CA ALA A 172 4.36 7.92 16.27
C ALA A 172 4.03 7.99 17.77
N PRO A 173 5.05 8.08 18.64
CA PRO A 173 4.83 8.29 20.06
C PRO A 173 3.93 9.49 20.34
N GLN A 174 3.10 9.42 21.39
CA GLN A 174 2.17 10.48 21.82
C GLN A 174 1.10 10.86 20.78
N THR A 175 0.82 9.97 19.81
CA THR A 175 -0.29 10.17 18.89
C THR A 175 -1.63 10.12 19.66
N LYS A 176 -2.53 11.06 19.38
CA LYS A 176 -3.88 11.09 19.94
C LYS A 176 -4.78 10.16 19.15
N VAL A 177 -5.22 9.06 19.75
CA VAL A 177 -6.06 8.06 19.11
C VAL A 177 -7.51 8.22 19.55
N GLU A 178 -8.39 8.54 18.61
CA GLU A 178 -9.83 8.55 18.79
C GLU A 178 -10.39 7.20 18.33
N CYS A 179 -11.03 6.45 19.24
CA CYS A 179 -11.59 5.12 18.95
C CYS A 179 -12.99 4.98 19.54
N ASP A 180 -13.71 3.91 19.16
CA ASP A 180 -14.93 3.52 19.85
C ASP A 180 -14.60 3.05 21.28
N GLY A 181 -15.61 3.00 22.13
CA GLY A 181 -15.47 2.56 23.53
C GLY A 181 -15.28 1.06 23.72
N TYR A 182 -14.86 0.31 22.68
CA TYR A 182 -14.65 -1.12 22.80
C TYR A 182 -13.45 -1.46 23.67
N GLN A 183 -13.60 -2.42 24.55
CA GLN A 183 -12.63 -2.76 25.61
C GLN A 183 -11.22 -3.08 25.07
N SER A 184 -11.10 -3.66 23.87
CA SER A 184 -9.79 -3.98 23.28
C SER A 184 -8.96 -2.75 22.92
N TYR A 185 -9.58 -1.56 22.76
CA TYR A 185 -8.87 -0.31 22.52
C TYR A 185 -8.42 0.41 23.78
N MET A 186 -9.04 0.09 24.94
CA MET A 186 -8.87 0.88 26.17
C MET A 186 -7.50 0.71 26.86
N ASN A 187 -6.76 -0.35 26.54
CA ASN A 187 -5.49 -0.70 27.18
C ASN A 187 -4.28 -0.58 26.23
N LEU A 188 -4.36 0.26 25.21
CA LEU A 188 -3.26 0.47 24.27
C LEU A 188 -2.22 1.42 24.87
N GLU A 189 -0.95 1.04 24.82
CA GLU A 189 0.18 1.79 25.33
C GLU A 189 0.84 2.65 24.24
N GLY A 190 1.61 3.66 24.65
CA GLY A 190 2.39 4.51 23.74
C GLY A 190 1.60 5.60 23.00
N VAL A 191 0.29 5.68 23.19
CA VAL A 191 -0.62 6.65 22.57
C VAL A 191 -1.55 7.29 23.59
N GLU A 192 -2.05 8.49 23.29
CA GLU A 192 -3.07 9.16 24.09
C GLU A 192 -4.47 8.74 23.61
N LEU A 193 -5.17 7.92 24.39
CA LEU A 193 -6.47 7.39 24.01
C LEU A 193 -7.60 8.35 24.37
N LYS A 194 -8.51 8.56 23.40
CA LYS A 194 -9.76 9.27 23.59
C LYS A 194 -10.92 8.43 23.08
N ALA A 195 -11.62 7.76 24.00
CA ALA A 195 -12.82 7.02 23.66
C ALA A 195 -13.95 7.97 23.23
N LYS A 196 -14.56 7.70 22.09
CA LYS A 196 -15.70 8.44 21.54
C LYS A 196 -16.98 7.63 21.72
N ARG A 197 -18.10 8.28 22.06
CA ARG A 197 -19.38 7.61 22.16
C ARG A 197 -19.96 7.36 20.77
N TYR A 198 -20.53 6.18 20.54
CA TYR A 198 -21.14 5.76 19.29
C TYR A 198 -22.22 6.73 18.76
N GLU A 199 -22.92 7.42 19.64
CA GLU A 199 -24.04 8.31 19.33
C GLU A 199 -23.65 9.58 18.56
N THR A 200 -22.38 9.96 18.53
CA THR A 200 -21.91 11.25 17.99
C THR A 200 -21.32 11.18 16.58
N ASN A 201 -21.26 9.99 15.93
CA ASN A 201 -20.61 9.78 14.61
C ASN A 201 -19.21 10.41 14.52
N ASP A 202 -18.46 10.36 15.60
CA ASP A 202 -17.22 11.09 15.81
C ASP A 202 -16.02 10.54 14.99
N LEU A 203 -16.15 9.32 14.41
CA LEU A 203 -15.16 8.71 13.52
C LEU A 203 -15.54 8.89 12.04
N HIS A 204 -15.92 10.12 11.67
CA HIS A 204 -16.51 10.44 10.39
C HIS A 204 -15.63 10.09 9.19
N TRP A 205 -14.33 10.42 9.25
CA TRP A 205 -13.42 10.18 8.12
C TRP A 205 -13.07 8.72 7.98
N LEU A 206 -12.95 8.01 9.10
CA LEU A 206 -12.75 6.57 9.11
C LEU A 206 -13.93 5.85 8.47
N HIS A 207 -15.16 6.16 8.85
CA HIS A 207 -16.37 5.56 8.25
C HIS A 207 -16.48 5.89 6.76
N LYS A 208 -16.14 7.12 6.33
CA LYS A 208 -16.04 7.47 4.91
C LYS A 208 -14.98 6.67 4.18
N ALA A 209 -13.80 6.48 4.77
CA ALA A 209 -12.72 5.69 4.19
C ALA A 209 -13.14 4.23 4.01
N ILE A 210 -13.81 3.62 5.01
CA ILE A 210 -14.34 2.25 4.92
C ILE A 210 -15.41 2.14 3.83
N SER A 211 -16.33 3.09 3.74
CA SER A 211 -17.39 3.09 2.72
C SER A 211 -16.80 3.22 1.30
N ASN A 212 -15.84 4.09 1.11
CA ASN A 212 -15.14 4.27 -0.17
C ASN A 212 -14.29 3.03 -0.52
N LEU A 213 -13.64 2.39 0.46
CA LEU A 213 -12.93 1.13 0.26
C LEU A 213 -13.90 0.04 -0.22
N LYS A 214 -15.07 -0.11 0.42
CA LYS A 214 -16.08 -1.09 0.01
C LYS A 214 -16.55 -0.85 -1.42
N ALA A 215 -16.78 0.40 -1.80
CA ALA A 215 -17.15 0.78 -3.17
C ALA A 215 -16.03 0.46 -4.18
N PHE A 216 -14.76 0.75 -3.84
CA PHE A 216 -13.59 0.42 -4.63
C PHE A 216 -13.46 -1.09 -4.88
N LEU A 217 -13.60 -1.90 -3.82
CA LEU A 217 -13.51 -3.35 -3.92
C LEU A 217 -14.68 -3.96 -4.69
N LEU A 218 -15.89 -3.46 -4.49
CA LEU A 218 -17.07 -3.97 -5.18
C LEU A 218 -17.08 -3.58 -6.66
N GLY A 219 -16.74 -2.33 -6.98
CA GLY A 219 -16.85 -1.78 -8.33
C GLY A 219 -15.87 -2.41 -9.32
N THR A 220 -14.61 -2.54 -8.96
CA THR A 220 -13.56 -3.02 -9.88
C THR A 220 -13.21 -4.49 -9.68
N TYR A 221 -13.29 -4.99 -8.43
CA TYR A 221 -12.80 -6.32 -8.07
C TYR A 221 -13.91 -7.28 -7.65
N HIS A 222 -15.18 -6.85 -7.74
CA HIS A 222 -16.37 -7.66 -7.43
C HIS A 222 -16.37 -8.29 -6.04
N GLY A 223 -15.68 -7.67 -5.09
CA GLY A 223 -15.67 -8.07 -3.67
C GLY A 223 -14.87 -9.35 -3.34
N ARG A 224 -14.31 -10.06 -4.32
CA ARG A 224 -13.47 -11.23 -4.09
C ARG A 224 -12.00 -10.88 -4.26
N CYS A 225 -11.29 -10.76 -3.14
CA CYS A 225 -9.87 -10.41 -3.12
C CYS A 225 -9.09 -11.47 -2.34
N THR A 226 -8.44 -12.39 -3.05
CA THR A 226 -7.61 -13.45 -2.43
C THR A 226 -6.42 -12.89 -1.65
N ASN A 227 -5.89 -11.74 -2.09
CA ASN A 227 -4.84 -11.00 -1.38
C ASN A 227 -5.37 -9.62 -0.98
N LEU A 228 -6.29 -9.58 0.00
CA LEU A 228 -6.96 -8.36 0.41
C LEU A 228 -5.97 -7.25 0.79
N GLN A 229 -4.87 -7.57 1.50
CA GLN A 229 -3.89 -6.56 1.92
C GLN A 229 -3.34 -5.76 0.73
N ALA A 230 -3.04 -6.40 -0.38
CA ALA A 230 -2.53 -5.69 -1.57
C ALA A 230 -3.53 -4.65 -2.11
N TYR A 231 -4.83 -4.93 -2.03
CA TYR A 231 -5.87 -3.96 -2.43
C TYR A 231 -6.05 -2.84 -1.40
N LEU A 232 -5.88 -3.14 -0.12
CA LEU A 232 -5.84 -2.11 0.93
C LEU A 232 -4.65 -1.17 0.73
N ASP A 233 -3.49 -1.72 0.37
CA ASP A 233 -2.27 -0.95 0.09
C ASP A 233 -2.46 -0.03 -1.12
N GLU A 234 -3.09 -0.51 -2.20
CA GLU A 234 -3.45 0.31 -3.37
C GLU A 234 -4.39 1.44 -2.98
N TYR A 235 -5.47 1.12 -2.26
CA TYR A 235 -6.44 2.11 -1.81
C TYR A 235 -5.79 3.18 -0.92
N CYS A 236 -5.04 2.76 0.10
CA CYS A 236 -4.35 3.68 1.01
C CYS A 236 -3.32 4.54 0.27
N PHE A 237 -2.53 3.96 -0.64
CA PHE A 237 -1.55 4.70 -1.44
C PHE A 237 -2.21 5.83 -2.25
N CYS A 238 -3.32 5.54 -2.91
CA CYS A 238 -4.09 6.51 -3.69
C CYS A 238 -4.75 7.56 -2.78
N PHE A 239 -5.36 7.13 -1.68
CA PHE A 239 -5.96 8.03 -0.69
C PHE A 239 -4.94 9.02 -0.12
N ASN A 240 -3.78 8.53 0.28
CA ASN A 240 -2.71 9.32 0.90
C ASN A 240 -2.10 10.36 -0.07
N ARG A 241 -2.32 10.19 -1.38
CA ARG A 241 -1.80 11.09 -2.43
C ARG A 241 -2.88 11.82 -3.21
N ARG A 242 -4.15 11.75 -2.77
CA ARG A 242 -5.30 12.35 -3.47
C ARG A 242 -5.15 13.85 -3.75
N MET A 243 -4.35 14.56 -2.93
CA MET A 243 -4.11 16.00 -3.07
C MET A 243 -2.84 16.31 -3.89
N THR A 244 -2.12 15.29 -4.39
CA THR A 244 -0.84 15.52 -5.08
C THR A 244 -0.98 15.70 -6.60
N GLY A 245 -2.19 15.61 -7.14
CA GLY A 245 -2.46 15.78 -8.57
C GLY A 245 -1.59 14.88 -9.45
N ASN A 246 -0.99 15.45 -10.49
CA ASN A 246 -0.16 14.71 -11.45
C ASN A 246 1.14 14.12 -10.88
N GLN A 247 1.51 14.47 -9.65
CA GLN A 247 2.73 13.92 -9.01
C GLN A 247 2.57 12.46 -8.57
N ILE A 248 1.35 11.92 -8.51
CA ILE A 248 1.12 10.54 -8.09
C ILE A 248 1.85 9.55 -9.00
N PHE A 249 1.91 9.80 -10.31
CA PHE A 249 2.66 8.98 -11.26
C PHE A 249 4.16 8.91 -10.91
N LEU A 250 4.80 10.05 -10.67
CA LEU A 250 6.22 10.09 -10.29
C LEU A 250 6.47 9.43 -8.94
N ARG A 251 5.57 9.62 -7.99
CA ARG A 251 5.65 9.01 -6.65
C ARG A 251 5.53 7.48 -6.73
N LEU A 252 4.59 6.96 -7.55
CA LEU A 252 4.43 5.53 -7.78
C LEU A 252 5.62 4.95 -8.56
N THR A 253 6.09 5.64 -9.59
CA THR A 253 7.31 5.24 -10.33
C THR A 253 8.51 5.12 -9.40
N ARG A 254 8.69 6.09 -8.49
CA ARG A 254 9.75 6.03 -7.47
C ARG A 254 9.55 4.85 -6.51
N ALA A 255 8.34 4.62 -6.03
CA ALA A 255 8.04 3.48 -5.19
C ALA A 255 8.43 2.16 -5.87
N VAL A 256 7.98 1.93 -7.10
CA VAL A 256 8.31 0.73 -7.90
C VAL A 256 9.82 0.57 -8.13
N ALA A 257 10.54 1.70 -8.37
CA ALA A 257 11.99 1.68 -8.59
C ALA A 257 12.82 1.39 -7.34
N THR A 258 12.29 1.65 -6.13
CA THR A 258 13.04 1.58 -4.87
C THR A 258 12.53 0.53 -3.90
N SER A 259 11.35 -0.05 -4.13
CA SER A 259 10.80 -1.11 -3.30
C SER A 259 11.46 -2.45 -3.59
N CYS A 260 11.71 -3.23 -2.54
CA CYS A 260 12.34 -4.55 -2.66
C CYS A 260 11.37 -5.54 -3.31
N GLY A 261 11.87 -6.29 -4.31
CA GLY A 261 11.19 -7.51 -4.75
C GLY A 261 11.25 -8.55 -3.63
N MET A 262 10.14 -9.25 -3.38
CA MET A 262 10.23 -10.45 -2.57
C MET A 262 11.17 -11.41 -3.29
N LEU A 263 12.26 -11.80 -2.62
CA LEU A 263 13.10 -12.92 -3.03
C LEU A 263 12.26 -14.18 -2.74
N SER A 264 11.52 -14.65 -3.74
CA SER A 264 10.94 -16.00 -3.75
C SER A 264 11.96 -16.98 -4.29
#